data_62bfa5f82923358c70879556625151fe
#
_entry.id   62bfa5f82923358c70879556625151fe
#
_cell.length_a   1.000
_cell.length_b   1.000
_cell.length_c   1.000
_cell.angle_alpha   90.00
_cell.angle_beta   90.00
_cell.angle_gamma   90.00
#
_symmetry.space_group_name_H-M   'P 1'
#
loop_
_entity.id
_entity.type
_entity.pdbx_description
1 polymer ?
#
loop_
_entity_poly.entity_id
_entity_poly.type
_entity_poly.pdbx_seq_one_letter_code
_entity_poly.pdbx_strand_id
1 'polypeptide(L)'
;MTRQQFAVKVAAVRRRSLQGFTLIEVMIVVAIVALLAGLAIPSYNDYVRRGQLPPAFNGLSEYRVKMEQYYQDNRNYGPSGTNCAANAAAAFTPSGAKYFGYTCSTSASQQNYVITATGSAGRAVGHTYTINQNGDRVTTQFKGSTVTQPCWLTSANAC
;
A
#
# COMPACT_ATOMS: atom_id res chain seq x y z
N MET A 1 42.26 63.32 -48.50
CA MET A 1 42.24 62.09 -47.66
C MET A 1 41.24 62.31 -46.50
N THR A 2 40.00 61.90 -46.67
CA THR A 2 38.89 62.19 -45.76
C THR A 2 38.73 60.99 -44.80
N ARG A 3 38.97 61.16 -43.50
CA ARG A 3 38.73 60.18 -42.50
C ARG A 3 37.25 60.16 -42.15
N GLN A 4 36.56 59.08 -42.50
CA GLN A 4 35.24 58.77 -41.99
C GLN A 4 35.33 58.17 -40.60
N GLN A 5 34.78 58.85 -39.59
CA GLN A 5 34.61 58.26 -38.22
C GLN A 5 33.32 57.47 -38.18
N PHE A 6 33.44 56.21 -38.00
CA PHE A 6 32.32 55.29 -37.70
C PHE A 6 31.94 55.47 -36.23
N ALA A 7 30.81 56.07 -35.95
CA ALA A 7 30.23 56.13 -34.62
C ALA A 7 29.45 54.80 -34.34
N VAL A 8 29.97 53.96 -33.46
CA VAL A 8 29.29 52.75 -33.00
C VAL A 8 28.23 53.19 -31.99
N LYS A 9 26.95 53.09 -32.34
CA LYS A 9 25.84 53.24 -31.42
C LYS A 9 25.76 52.04 -30.50
N VAL A 10 26.22 52.17 -29.27
CA VAL A 10 25.99 51.17 -28.22
C VAL A 10 24.53 51.24 -27.79
N ALA A 11 23.75 50.22 -28.16
CA ALA A 11 22.37 50.09 -27.70
C ALA A 11 22.34 49.84 -26.20
N ALA A 12 21.74 50.74 -25.45
CA ALA A 12 21.56 50.57 -24.00
C ALA A 12 20.62 49.41 -23.72
N VAL A 13 21.15 48.32 -23.20
CA VAL A 13 20.37 47.19 -22.71
C VAL A 13 19.56 47.63 -21.49
N ARG A 14 18.27 47.77 -21.67
CA ARG A 14 17.31 48.15 -20.63
C ARG A 14 17.27 47.02 -19.61
N ARG A 15 17.94 47.20 -18.48
CA ARG A 15 17.86 46.26 -17.34
C ARG A 15 16.41 46.25 -16.86
N ARG A 16 15.72 45.14 -17.11
CA ARG A 16 14.42 44.87 -16.47
C ARG A 16 14.69 44.73 -14.98
N SER A 17 14.09 45.59 -14.17
CA SER A 17 14.11 45.45 -12.71
C SER A 17 13.37 44.17 -12.36
N LEU A 18 14.10 43.17 -11.82
CA LEU A 18 13.52 41.98 -11.18
C LEU A 18 12.87 42.47 -9.89
N GLN A 19 11.55 42.59 -9.90
CA GLN A 19 10.79 42.86 -8.67
C GLN A 19 10.85 41.58 -7.84
N GLY A 20 11.40 41.66 -6.64
CA GLY A 20 11.39 40.58 -5.66
C GLY A 20 10.01 40.48 -4.98
N PHE A 21 9.69 39.30 -4.44
CA PHE A 21 8.48 39.10 -3.67
C PHE A 21 8.49 39.90 -2.37
N THR A 22 7.32 40.40 -1.99
CA THR A 22 7.18 41.04 -0.68
C THR A 22 7.07 39.99 0.43
N LEU A 23 7.50 40.35 1.65
CA LEU A 23 7.41 39.43 2.82
C LEU A 23 5.96 39.04 3.08
N ILE A 24 5.01 39.99 2.95
CA ILE A 24 3.58 39.68 3.17
C ILE A 24 3.01 38.71 2.14
N GLU A 25 3.45 38.80 0.88
CA GLU A 25 3.01 37.90 -0.18
C GLU A 25 3.45 36.46 0.10
N VAL A 26 4.69 36.27 0.54
CA VAL A 26 5.19 34.93 0.94
C VAL A 26 4.43 34.41 2.15
N MET A 27 4.13 35.24 3.15
CA MET A 27 3.35 34.83 4.32
C MET A 27 1.94 34.37 3.95
N ILE A 28 1.26 35.08 3.05
CA ILE A 28 -0.09 34.68 2.59
C ILE A 28 -0.03 33.34 1.84
N VAL A 29 0.95 33.17 0.93
CA VAL A 29 1.11 31.92 0.17
C VAL A 29 1.36 30.74 1.10
N VAL A 30 2.27 30.88 2.08
CA VAL A 30 2.56 29.81 3.05
C VAL A 30 1.32 29.48 3.88
N ALA A 31 0.53 30.48 4.30
CA ALA A 31 -0.69 30.25 5.05
C ALA A 31 -1.73 29.45 4.24
N ILE A 32 -1.91 29.79 2.95
CA ILE A 32 -2.83 29.06 2.05
C ILE A 32 -2.34 27.62 1.82
N VAL A 33 -1.04 27.42 1.55
CA VAL A 33 -0.46 26.08 1.35
C VAL A 33 -0.59 25.23 2.60
N ALA A 34 -0.36 25.79 3.79
CA ALA A 34 -0.51 25.08 5.05
C ALA A 34 -1.96 24.57 5.28
N LEU A 35 -2.94 25.43 4.97
CA LEU A 35 -4.35 25.09 5.08
C LEU A 35 -4.75 23.98 4.10
N LEU A 36 -4.31 24.05 2.85
CA LEU A 36 -4.57 23.03 1.83
C LEU A 36 -3.86 21.70 2.18
N ALA A 37 -2.63 21.75 2.66
CA ALA A 37 -1.86 20.57 3.07
C ALA A 37 -2.56 19.83 4.22
N GLY A 38 -3.17 20.53 5.16
CA GLY A 38 -3.93 19.95 6.26
C GLY A 38 -5.06 19.02 5.82
N LEU A 39 -5.70 19.29 4.69
CA LEU A 39 -6.76 18.46 4.10
C LEU A 39 -6.22 17.42 3.12
N ALA A 40 -5.18 17.74 2.36
CA ALA A 40 -4.65 16.90 1.31
C ALA A 40 -3.88 15.69 1.85
N ILE A 41 -3.08 15.84 2.91
CA ILE A 41 -2.23 14.78 3.45
C ILE A 41 -3.02 13.58 3.97
N PRO A 42 -4.08 13.71 4.80
CA PRO A 42 -4.88 12.58 5.24
C PRO A 42 -5.54 11.83 4.08
N SER A 43 -6.08 12.55 3.12
CA SER A 43 -6.73 11.99 1.93
C SER A 43 -5.74 11.18 1.08
N TYR A 44 -4.54 11.71 0.86
CA TYR A 44 -3.46 11.02 0.15
C TYR A 44 -3.04 9.72 0.84
N ASN A 45 -2.89 9.74 2.17
CA ASN A 45 -2.55 8.57 2.95
C ASN A 45 -3.60 7.46 2.83
N ASP A 46 -4.88 7.81 2.83
CA ASP A 46 -5.98 6.87 2.62
C ASP A 46 -5.98 6.28 1.22
N TYR A 47 -5.70 7.11 0.22
CA TYR A 47 -5.57 6.65 -1.17
C TYR A 47 -4.43 5.64 -1.34
N VAL A 48 -3.24 5.95 -0.83
CA VAL A 48 -2.08 5.04 -0.87
C VAL A 48 -2.38 3.74 -0.14
N ARG A 49 -3.02 3.80 1.04
CA ARG A 49 -3.43 2.60 1.78
C ARG A 49 -4.33 1.71 0.94
N ARG A 50 -5.40 2.27 0.33
CA ARG A 50 -6.33 1.49 -0.50
C ARG A 50 -5.63 0.81 -1.69
N GLY A 51 -4.56 1.38 -2.21
CA GLY A 51 -3.75 0.76 -3.26
C GLY A 51 -2.85 -0.37 -2.75
N GLN A 52 -2.49 -0.38 -1.46
CA GLN A 52 -1.60 -1.39 -0.87
C GLN A 52 -2.33 -2.60 -0.28
N LEU A 53 -3.64 -2.52 -0.02
CA LEU A 53 -4.41 -3.62 0.58
C LEU A 53 -4.80 -4.73 -0.43
N PRO A 54 -5.27 -4.45 -1.66
CA PRO A 54 -5.73 -5.47 -2.60
C PRO A 54 -4.71 -6.56 -2.94
N PRO A 55 -3.39 -6.29 -3.02
CA PRO A 55 -2.40 -7.35 -3.18
C PRO A 55 -2.45 -8.46 -2.12
N ALA A 56 -2.89 -8.15 -0.87
CA ALA A 56 -3.09 -9.18 0.14
C ALA A 56 -4.24 -10.13 -0.23
N PHE A 57 -5.31 -9.62 -0.82
CA PHE A 57 -6.47 -10.42 -1.22
C PHE A 57 -6.12 -11.38 -2.36
N ASN A 58 -5.32 -10.91 -3.31
CA ASN A 58 -4.79 -11.76 -4.36
C ASN A 58 -3.88 -12.84 -3.77
N GLY A 59 -2.93 -12.46 -2.90
CA GLY A 59 -2.02 -13.39 -2.27
C GLY A 59 -2.73 -14.43 -1.39
N LEU A 60 -3.75 -14.05 -0.63
CA LEU A 60 -4.59 -14.98 0.13
C LEU A 60 -5.35 -15.96 -0.80
N SER A 61 -5.87 -15.46 -1.91
CA SER A 61 -6.59 -16.27 -2.89
C SER A 61 -5.64 -17.24 -3.63
N GLU A 62 -4.46 -16.78 -4.01
CA GLU A 62 -3.41 -17.61 -4.60
C GLU A 62 -2.96 -18.72 -3.64
N TYR A 63 -2.76 -18.36 -2.37
CA TYR A 63 -2.36 -19.32 -1.36
C TYR A 63 -3.44 -20.38 -1.13
N ARG A 64 -4.71 -19.97 -1.10
CA ARG A 64 -5.84 -20.89 -1.03
C ARG A 64 -5.83 -21.90 -2.19
N VAL A 65 -5.63 -21.44 -3.43
CA VAL A 65 -5.55 -22.33 -4.60
C VAL A 65 -4.42 -23.37 -4.42
N LYS A 66 -3.27 -22.97 -3.88
CA LYS A 66 -2.16 -23.90 -3.58
C LYS A 66 -2.54 -24.94 -2.52
N MET A 67 -3.28 -24.52 -1.49
CA MET A 67 -3.77 -25.45 -0.46
C MET A 67 -4.76 -26.47 -1.04
N GLU A 68 -5.67 -26.07 -1.93
CA GLU A 68 -6.60 -26.96 -2.59
C GLU A 68 -5.88 -27.94 -3.53
N GLN A 69 -4.87 -27.49 -4.27
CA GLN A 69 -4.02 -28.39 -5.10
C GLN A 69 -3.34 -29.44 -4.22
N TYR A 70 -2.74 -29.04 -3.10
CA TYR A 70 -2.12 -29.96 -2.16
C TYR A 70 -3.11 -30.98 -1.61
N TYR A 71 -4.33 -30.53 -1.28
CA TYR A 71 -5.39 -31.41 -0.78
C TYR A 71 -5.81 -32.49 -1.80
N GLN A 72 -5.85 -32.15 -3.09
CA GLN A 72 -6.19 -33.12 -4.15
C GLN A 72 -5.19 -34.27 -4.19
N ASP A 73 -3.91 -33.99 -3.98
CA ASP A 73 -2.85 -34.98 -4.02
C ASP A 73 -2.72 -35.77 -2.71
N ASN A 74 -2.93 -35.11 -1.56
CA ASN A 74 -2.59 -35.67 -0.24
C ASN A 74 -3.81 -35.97 0.63
N ARG A 75 -5.03 -35.55 0.26
CA ARG A 75 -6.28 -35.68 1.01
C ARG A 75 -6.26 -35.05 2.42
N ASN A 76 -5.33 -34.14 2.65
CA ASN A 76 -5.21 -33.33 3.86
C ASN A 76 -4.50 -32.03 3.53
N TYR A 77 -4.53 -31.05 4.45
CA TYR A 77 -3.87 -29.75 4.28
C TYR A 77 -2.49 -29.68 4.95
N GLY A 78 -1.90 -30.82 5.30
CA GLY A 78 -0.58 -30.93 5.93
C GLY A 78 -0.61 -31.06 7.45
N PRO A 79 0.57 -31.07 8.09
CA PRO A 79 0.67 -31.25 9.53
C PRO A 79 -0.11 -30.20 10.31
N SER A 80 -0.66 -30.61 11.47
CA SER A 80 -1.33 -29.67 12.36
C SER A 80 -0.37 -28.62 12.92
N GLY A 81 -0.88 -27.41 13.15
CA GLY A 81 -0.10 -26.29 13.71
C GLY A 81 0.13 -25.16 12.73
N THR A 82 1.28 -24.47 12.85
CA THR A 82 1.59 -23.23 12.11
C THR A 82 2.16 -23.44 10.70
N ASN A 83 2.36 -24.68 10.27
CA ASN A 83 2.99 -25.00 8.99
C ASN A 83 2.01 -25.75 8.09
N CYS A 84 1.22 -25.03 7.32
CA CYS A 84 0.48 -25.65 6.24
C CYS A 84 1.42 -26.25 5.19
N ALA A 85 0.95 -27.28 4.50
CA ALA A 85 1.70 -28.01 3.50
C ALA A 85 2.29 -27.13 2.38
N ALA A 86 1.61 -26.07 2.00
CA ALA A 86 2.10 -25.16 0.98
C ALA A 86 3.38 -24.39 1.40
N ASN A 87 3.65 -24.23 2.70
CA ASN A 87 4.91 -23.69 3.20
C ASN A 87 6.05 -24.71 3.10
N ALA A 88 5.73 -26.01 3.20
CA ALA A 88 6.70 -27.08 3.03
C ALA A 88 7.09 -27.33 1.57
N ALA A 89 6.21 -26.97 0.65
CA ALA A 89 6.49 -26.99 -0.79
C ALA A 89 7.26 -25.72 -1.20
N ALA A 90 8.42 -25.51 -0.61
CA ALA A 90 9.43 -24.49 -0.88
C ALA A 90 9.14 -23.56 -2.07
N ALA A 91 9.09 -22.25 -1.82
CA ALA A 91 9.18 -21.17 -2.80
C ALA A 91 7.87 -20.60 -3.37
N PHE A 92 6.71 -20.79 -2.75
CA PHE A 92 5.56 -19.96 -3.10
C PHE A 92 5.62 -18.61 -2.37
N THR A 93 5.79 -17.55 -3.15
CA THR A 93 5.69 -16.17 -2.64
C THR A 93 4.38 -15.57 -3.12
N PRO A 94 3.39 -15.39 -2.23
CA PRO A 94 2.11 -14.82 -2.63
C PRO A 94 2.23 -13.38 -3.15
N SER A 95 1.30 -12.98 -4.00
CA SER A 95 1.13 -11.57 -4.37
C SER A 95 1.03 -10.70 -3.12
N GLY A 96 1.64 -9.51 -3.14
CA GLY A 96 1.61 -8.60 -2.00
C GLY A 96 2.61 -8.89 -0.90
N ALA A 97 3.51 -9.89 -1.03
CA ALA A 97 4.56 -10.19 -0.06
C ALA A 97 5.46 -8.97 0.27
N LYS A 98 5.48 -7.95 -0.60
CA LYS A 98 6.16 -6.67 -0.33
C LYS A 98 5.57 -5.93 0.88
N TYR A 99 4.27 -6.05 1.12
CA TYR A 99 3.54 -5.31 2.15
C TYR A 99 2.96 -6.21 3.23
N PHE A 100 2.85 -7.53 2.98
CA PHE A 100 2.21 -8.48 3.87
C PHE A 100 3.11 -9.69 4.11
N GLY A 101 3.19 -10.10 5.38
CA GLY A 101 3.67 -11.43 5.76
C GLY A 101 2.50 -12.42 5.76
N TYR A 102 2.75 -13.64 5.29
CA TYR A 102 1.73 -14.69 5.23
C TYR A 102 2.08 -15.82 6.18
N THR A 103 1.09 -16.28 6.93
CA THR A 103 1.17 -17.50 7.76
C THR A 103 -0.01 -18.40 7.46
N CYS A 104 0.15 -19.68 7.67
CA CYS A 104 -0.91 -20.64 7.48
C CYS A 104 -0.89 -21.64 8.63
N SER A 105 -2.05 -21.93 9.21
CA SER A 105 -2.22 -22.93 10.26
C SER A 105 -3.25 -23.98 9.86
N THR A 106 -2.97 -25.24 10.16
CA THR A 106 -3.82 -26.39 9.88
C THR A 106 -4.44 -26.90 11.19
N SER A 107 -5.70 -27.31 11.15
CA SER A 107 -6.37 -27.92 12.31
C SER A 107 -5.75 -29.28 12.72
N ALA A 108 -6.06 -29.73 13.94
CA ALA A 108 -5.61 -31.05 14.41
C ALA A 108 -6.10 -32.21 13.52
N SER A 109 -7.28 -32.08 12.91
CA SER A 109 -7.82 -33.06 11.95
C SER A 109 -7.17 -32.99 10.57
N GLN A 110 -6.34 -31.99 10.29
CA GLN A 110 -5.72 -31.72 8.99
C GLN A 110 -6.72 -31.48 7.83
N GLN A 111 -7.99 -31.26 8.16
CA GLN A 111 -9.08 -31.06 7.20
C GLN A 111 -9.49 -29.58 7.07
N ASN A 112 -8.95 -28.70 7.90
CA ASN A 112 -9.22 -27.29 7.88
C ASN A 112 -7.92 -26.49 7.98
N TYR A 113 -7.90 -25.29 7.37
CA TYR A 113 -6.78 -24.37 7.52
C TYR A 113 -7.27 -22.92 7.63
N VAL A 114 -6.40 -22.07 8.12
CA VAL A 114 -6.57 -20.62 8.09
C VAL A 114 -5.27 -20.01 7.58
N ILE A 115 -5.38 -19.23 6.51
CA ILE A 115 -4.28 -18.41 5.99
C ILE A 115 -4.49 -17.00 6.50
N THR A 116 -3.43 -16.40 7.03
CA THR A 116 -3.42 -15.05 7.58
C THR A 116 -2.42 -14.19 6.82
N ALA A 117 -2.86 -13.05 6.33
CA ALA A 117 -2.01 -12.00 5.77
C ALA A 117 -1.94 -10.84 6.77
N THR A 118 -0.75 -10.58 7.31
CA THR A 118 -0.49 -9.52 8.29
C THR A 118 0.34 -8.41 7.63
N GLY A 119 -0.13 -7.18 7.69
CA GLY A 119 0.57 -6.02 7.15
C GLY A 119 1.91 -5.78 7.85
N SER A 120 2.99 -5.86 7.09
CA SER A 120 4.38 -5.77 7.57
C SER A 120 5.11 -4.52 7.11
N ALA A 121 4.63 -3.83 6.06
CA ALA A 121 5.29 -2.65 5.52
C ALA A 121 4.31 -1.60 4.98
N GLY A 122 4.80 -0.35 4.88
CA GLY A 122 4.05 0.77 4.31
C GLY A 122 2.75 1.09 5.06
N ARG A 123 1.70 1.41 4.32
CA ARG A 123 0.36 1.69 4.86
C ARG A 123 -0.49 0.43 5.09
N ALA A 124 0.07 -0.75 4.81
CA ALA A 124 -0.55 -2.03 5.13
C ALA A 124 -0.40 -2.40 6.61
N VAL A 125 0.57 -1.83 7.32
CA VAL A 125 0.75 -2.05 8.77
C VAL A 125 -0.55 -1.71 9.52
N GLY A 126 -0.92 -2.58 10.48
CA GLY A 126 -2.17 -2.46 11.23
C GLY A 126 -3.39 -3.04 10.51
N HIS A 127 -3.18 -3.86 9.47
CA HIS A 127 -4.23 -4.58 8.76
C HIS A 127 -3.91 -6.08 8.77
N THR A 128 -4.90 -6.90 9.12
CA THR A 128 -4.78 -8.36 9.12
C THR A 128 -6.03 -8.98 8.53
N TYR A 129 -5.82 -9.86 7.56
CA TYR A 129 -6.87 -10.52 6.80
C TYR A 129 -6.69 -12.02 6.85
N THR A 130 -7.78 -12.77 6.86
CA THR A 130 -7.74 -14.22 6.83
C THR A 130 -8.66 -14.80 5.76
N ILE A 131 -8.34 -16.03 5.35
CA ILE A 131 -9.19 -16.88 4.54
C ILE A 131 -9.04 -18.33 5.00
N ASN A 132 -10.11 -19.10 4.95
CA ASN A 132 -10.11 -20.52 5.28
C ASN A 132 -10.44 -21.43 4.07
N GLN A 133 -10.53 -22.73 4.28
CA GLN A 133 -10.86 -23.74 3.26
C GLN A 133 -12.25 -23.53 2.64
N ASN A 134 -13.20 -22.99 3.39
CA ASN A 134 -14.55 -22.69 2.88
C ASN A 134 -14.59 -21.43 2.00
N GLY A 135 -13.50 -20.65 2.01
CA GLY A 135 -13.46 -19.35 1.34
C GLY A 135 -14.01 -18.21 2.19
N ASP A 136 -14.25 -18.44 3.48
CA ASP A 136 -14.70 -17.39 4.40
C ASP A 136 -13.58 -16.37 4.57
N ARG A 137 -13.92 -15.12 4.34
CA ARG A 137 -13.02 -13.96 4.37
C ARG A 137 -13.28 -13.19 5.63
N VAL A 138 -12.25 -12.94 6.43
CA VAL A 138 -12.39 -12.16 7.67
C VAL A 138 -11.31 -11.10 7.73
N THR A 139 -11.67 -9.92 8.21
CA THR A 139 -10.73 -8.89 8.68
C THR A 139 -10.65 -8.97 10.18
N THR A 140 -9.47 -9.24 10.72
CA THR A 140 -9.22 -9.33 12.16
C THR A 140 -8.56 -8.08 12.74
N GLN A 141 -7.91 -7.27 11.88
CA GLN A 141 -7.36 -5.96 12.26
C GLN A 141 -7.53 -4.97 11.11
N PHE A 142 -7.98 -3.75 11.43
CA PHE A 142 -8.15 -2.69 10.45
C PHE A 142 -7.74 -1.33 11.05
N LYS A 143 -6.82 -0.62 10.39
CA LYS A 143 -6.25 0.65 10.85
C LYS A 143 -5.69 0.59 12.28
N GLY A 144 -5.08 -0.53 12.66
CA GLY A 144 -4.52 -0.77 13.99
C GLY A 144 -5.53 -1.25 15.04
N SER A 145 -6.82 -1.16 14.78
CA SER A 145 -7.87 -1.63 15.69
C SER A 145 -8.25 -3.08 15.40
N THR A 146 -8.40 -3.89 16.46
CA THR A 146 -8.93 -5.24 16.36
C THR A 146 -10.41 -5.18 15.98
N VAL A 147 -10.79 -5.93 14.96
CA VAL A 147 -12.16 -6.03 14.45
C VAL A 147 -12.47 -7.49 14.11
N THR A 148 -13.74 -7.83 13.91
CA THR A 148 -14.14 -9.13 13.35
C THR A 148 -15.23 -8.85 12.34
N GLN A 149 -14.83 -8.77 11.07
CA GLN A 149 -15.74 -8.47 9.97
C GLN A 149 -15.71 -9.61 8.96
N PRO A 150 -16.87 -10.14 8.51
CA PRO A 150 -16.95 -11.28 7.59
C PRO A 150 -16.68 -10.90 6.14
N CYS A 151 -15.74 -9.98 5.93
CA CYS A 151 -15.25 -9.55 4.62
C CYS A 151 -13.86 -8.94 4.73
N TRP A 152 -13.22 -8.67 3.62
CA TRP A 152 -11.96 -7.94 3.56
C TRP A 152 -12.19 -6.43 3.42
N LEU A 153 -11.99 -5.70 4.49
CA LEU A 153 -12.16 -4.25 4.55
C LEU A 153 -11.08 -3.52 3.75
N THR A 154 -11.47 -2.50 3.00
CA THR A 154 -10.58 -1.61 2.24
C THR A 154 -10.72 -0.14 2.63
N SER A 155 -11.92 0.32 2.90
CA SER A 155 -12.22 1.74 3.12
C SER A 155 -13.07 2.01 4.34
N ALA A 156 -14.15 1.25 4.54
CA ALA A 156 -15.06 1.35 5.66
C ALA A 156 -14.66 0.42 6.81
N ASN A 157 -15.28 0.59 7.97
CA ASN A 157 -15.05 -0.26 9.15
C ASN A 157 -16.08 -1.42 9.24
N ALA A 158 -16.93 -1.56 8.25
CA ALA A 158 -17.93 -2.60 8.14
C ALA A 158 -18.07 -3.08 6.70
N CYS A 159 -18.53 -4.30 6.51
CA CYS A 159 -18.97 -4.84 5.24
C CYS A 159 -20.31 -4.21 4.84
#